data_d3a5a863aea17c60dcc87699a6586330
#
_entry.id   d3a5a863aea17c60dcc87699a6586330
#
_cell.length_a   1.000
_cell.length_b   1.000
_cell.length_c   1.000
_cell.angle_alpha   90.00
_cell.angle_beta   90.00
_cell.angle_gamma   90.00
#
_symmetry.space_group_name_H-M   'P 1'
#
loop_
_entity.id
_entity.type
_entity.pdbx_description
1 polymer ?
#
loop_
_entity_poly.entity_id
_entity_poly.type
_entity_poly.pdbx_seq_one_letter_code
_entity_poly.pdbx_strand_id
1 'polypeptide(L)'
;MDIMEYNGTSLAYMGDAVMSLLVREMLLAQGWQKSKILQKKSESWVSAKAQAYFLIQLKERAFFSEEEYAIVLRGRNTHSASKAKNADVTTYRMSTGLEALFGWLYLTHQEDRLKALWEEIQKIGEYQ
;
A
#
# COMPACT_ATOMS: atom_id res chain seq x y z
N MET A 1 -5.07 8.30 21.49
CA MET A 1 -6.19 7.87 20.64
C MET A 1 -6.05 6.40 20.32
N ASP A 2 -7.13 5.67 20.44
CA ASP A 2 -7.15 4.25 20.11
C ASP A 2 -7.03 4.08 18.58
N ILE A 3 -6.21 3.14 18.15
CA ILE A 3 -6.02 2.84 16.73
C ILE A 3 -7.34 2.46 16.06
N MET A 4 -8.25 1.84 16.79
CA MET A 4 -9.58 1.47 16.27
C MET A 4 -10.41 2.70 15.86
N GLU A 5 -10.06 3.88 16.37
CA GLU A 5 -10.75 5.11 16.04
C GLU A 5 -10.21 5.81 14.81
N TYR A 6 -9.06 5.37 14.29
CA TYR A 6 -8.50 5.97 13.09
C TYR A 6 -9.37 5.63 11.88
N ASN A 7 -9.68 6.64 11.09
CA ASN A 7 -10.40 6.40 9.84
C ASN A 7 -9.45 5.90 8.76
N GLY A 8 -10.05 5.47 7.65
CA GLY A 8 -9.27 4.90 6.54
C GLY A 8 -8.26 5.86 5.96
N THR A 9 -8.58 7.15 5.91
CA THR A 9 -7.66 8.16 5.37
C THR A 9 -6.42 8.30 6.25
N SER A 10 -6.60 8.31 7.58
CA SER A 10 -5.48 8.42 8.50
C SER A 10 -4.58 7.20 8.44
N LEU A 11 -5.17 6.02 8.36
CA LEU A 11 -4.41 4.78 8.21
C LEU A 11 -3.64 4.76 6.90
N ALA A 12 -4.27 5.19 5.81
CA ALA A 12 -3.62 5.25 4.50
C ALA A 12 -2.48 6.28 4.48
N TYR A 13 -2.67 7.41 5.15
CA TYR A 13 -1.62 8.41 5.28
C TYR A 13 -0.36 7.81 5.91
N MET A 14 -0.53 7.02 6.97
CA MET A 14 0.59 6.33 7.60
C MET A 14 1.17 5.25 6.68
N GLY A 15 0.28 4.49 6.05
CA GLY A 15 0.71 3.39 5.18
C GLY A 15 1.47 3.84 3.96
N ASP A 16 1.16 5.01 3.42
CA ASP A 16 1.91 5.59 2.32
C ASP A 16 3.38 5.77 2.70
N ALA A 17 3.63 6.28 3.89
CA ALA A 17 5.00 6.46 4.39
C ALA A 17 5.70 5.11 4.62
N VAL A 18 4.99 4.15 5.20
CA VAL A 18 5.54 2.82 5.46
C VAL A 18 5.94 2.15 4.14
N MET A 19 5.04 2.17 3.17
CA MET A 19 5.30 1.55 1.87
C MET A 19 6.47 2.22 1.15
N SER A 20 6.51 3.55 1.18
CA SER A 20 7.60 4.30 0.57
C SER A 20 8.95 3.95 1.20
N LEU A 21 8.99 3.78 2.52
CA LEU A 21 10.20 3.38 3.21
C LEU A 21 10.68 2.00 2.73
N LEU A 22 9.78 1.04 2.68
CA LEU A 22 10.11 -0.32 2.25
C LEU A 22 10.62 -0.36 0.81
N VAL A 23 9.97 0.38 -0.07
CA VAL A 23 10.38 0.46 -1.49
C VAL A 23 11.76 1.09 -1.60
N ARG A 24 12.01 2.17 -0.89
CA ARG A 24 13.31 2.84 -0.92
C ARG A 24 14.42 1.95 -0.41
N GLU A 25 14.20 1.25 0.70
CA GLU A 25 15.18 0.29 1.21
C GLU A 25 15.48 -0.79 0.17
N MET A 26 14.46 -1.33 -0.46
CA MET A 26 14.63 -2.36 -1.48
C MET A 26 15.45 -1.87 -2.66
N LEU A 27 15.12 -0.69 -3.18
CA LEU A 27 15.82 -0.14 -4.35
C LEU A 27 17.28 0.14 -4.06
N LEU A 28 17.57 0.70 -2.88
CA LEU A 28 18.96 0.95 -2.49
C LEU A 28 19.72 -0.36 -2.29
N ALA A 29 19.08 -1.37 -1.72
CA ALA A 29 19.69 -2.68 -1.55
C ALA A 29 19.99 -3.35 -2.89
N GLN A 30 19.21 -3.03 -3.93
CA GLN A 30 19.46 -3.51 -5.29
C GLN A 30 20.60 -2.77 -5.99
N GLY A 31 21.11 -1.69 -5.39
CA GLY A 31 22.25 -0.94 -5.93
C GLY A 31 21.88 0.30 -6.74
N TRP A 32 20.60 0.67 -6.79
CA TRP A 32 20.20 1.88 -7.51
C TRP A 32 20.54 3.11 -6.68
N GLN A 33 21.10 4.14 -7.31
CA GLN A 33 21.53 5.35 -6.61
C GLN A 33 21.13 6.65 -7.29
N LYS A 34 20.95 6.65 -8.61
CA LYS A 34 20.62 7.88 -9.32
C LYS A 34 19.19 8.33 -9.01
N SER A 35 19.03 9.60 -8.63
CA SER A 35 17.72 10.14 -8.23
C SER A 35 16.61 9.90 -9.23
N LYS A 36 16.87 10.15 -10.52
CA LYS A 36 15.86 9.94 -11.55
C LYS A 36 15.42 8.50 -11.67
N ILE A 37 16.37 7.57 -11.54
CA ILE A 37 16.07 6.15 -11.63
C ILE A 37 15.32 5.70 -10.40
N LEU A 38 15.73 6.14 -9.22
CA LEU A 38 15.05 5.82 -7.97
C LEU A 38 13.60 6.29 -8.01
N GLN A 39 13.37 7.52 -8.47
CA GLN A 39 12.03 8.07 -8.56
C GLN A 39 11.16 7.28 -9.53
N LYS A 40 11.68 6.99 -10.70
CA LYS A 40 10.94 6.25 -11.72
C LYS A 40 10.63 4.83 -11.28
N LYS A 41 11.60 4.14 -10.70
CA LYS A 41 11.39 2.77 -10.22
C LYS A 41 10.41 2.73 -9.04
N SER A 42 10.45 3.75 -8.17
CA SER A 42 9.51 3.83 -7.05
C SER A 42 8.07 3.85 -7.53
N GLU A 43 7.77 4.53 -8.63
CA GLU A 43 6.41 4.62 -9.15
C GLU A 43 5.83 3.26 -9.51
N SER A 44 6.66 2.31 -9.94
CA SER A 44 6.21 0.96 -10.24
C SER A 44 5.73 0.20 -9.00
N TRP A 45 5.98 0.74 -7.82
CA TRP A 45 5.60 0.12 -6.54
C TRP A 45 4.62 0.97 -5.74
N VAL A 46 4.70 2.31 -5.82
CA VAL A 46 3.92 3.19 -4.94
C VAL A 46 2.79 3.94 -5.64
N SER A 47 2.74 3.94 -6.97
CA SER A 47 1.67 4.64 -7.68
C SER A 47 0.30 4.03 -7.35
N ALA A 48 -0.77 4.81 -7.54
CA ALA A 48 -2.12 4.29 -7.32
C ALA A 48 -2.39 3.06 -8.18
N LYS A 49 -1.95 3.08 -9.42
CA LYS A 49 -2.13 1.93 -10.32
C LYS A 49 -1.37 0.69 -9.84
N ALA A 50 -0.14 0.88 -9.38
CA ALA A 50 0.64 -0.23 -8.85
C ALA A 50 -0.03 -0.82 -7.62
N GLN A 51 -0.48 0.00 -6.71
CA GLN A 51 -1.11 -0.47 -5.48
C GLN A 51 -2.44 -1.17 -5.75
N ALA A 52 -3.24 -0.65 -6.68
CA ALA A 52 -4.48 -1.31 -7.07
C ALA A 52 -4.17 -2.69 -7.67
N TYR A 53 -3.15 -2.77 -8.51
CA TYR A 53 -2.70 -4.04 -9.08
C TYR A 53 -2.30 -5.03 -7.98
N PHE A 54 -1.50 -4.60 -7.02
CA PHE A 54 -1.10 -5.48 -5.91
C PHE A 54 -2.30 -5.93 -5.09
N LEU A 55 -3.25 -5.05 -4.84
CA LEU A 55 -4.44 -5.41 -4.07
C LEU A 55 -5.22 -6.54 -4.76
N ILE A 56 -5.42 -6.41 -6.08
CA ILE A 56 -6.12 -7.42 -6.85
C ILE A 56 -5.36 -8.76 -6.79
N GLN A 57 -4.05 -8.73 -6.98
CA GLN A 57 -3.24 -9.94 -6.95
C GLN A 57 -3.24 -10.60 -5.57
N LEU A 58 -3.16 -9.81 -4.51
CA LEU A 58 -3.18 -10.33 -3.15
C LEU A 58 -4.52 -10.97 -2.82
N LYS A 59 -5.61 -10.37 -3.30
CA LYS A 59 -6.94 -10.92 -3.09
C LYS A 59 -7.09 -12.26 -3.82
N GLU A 60 -6.64 -12.35 -5.05
CA GLU A 60 -6.68 -13.60 -5.82
C GLU A 60 -5.87 -14.71 -5.15
N ARG A 61 -4.81 -14.36 -4.45
CA ARG A 61 -3.96 -15.30 -3.73
C ARG A 61 -4.51 -15.65 -2.35
N ALA A 62 -5.66 -15.08 -1.98
CA ALA A 62 -6.28 -15.27 -0.67
C ALA A 62 -5.31 -14.90 0.48
N PHE A 63 -4.54 -13.84 0.29
CA PHE A 63 -3.52 -13.43 1.26
C PHE A 63 -4.13 -12.87 2.55
N PHE A 64 -5.20 -12.07 2.43
CA PHE A 64 -5.72 -11.29 3.56
C PHE A 64 -6.51 -12.17 4.54
N SER A 65 -6.30 -11.94 5.84
CA SER A 65 -7.23 -12.41 6.85
C SER A 65 -8.52 -11.58 6.78
N GLU A 66 -9.57 -12.04 7.45
CA GLU A 66 -10.83 -11.28 7.50
C GLU A 66 -10.63 -9.91 8.13
N GLU A 67 -9.84 -9.84 9.22
CA GLU A 67 -9.55 -8.60 9.90
C GLU A 67 -8.77 -7.64 9.00
N GLU A 68 -7.77 -8.16 8.31
CA GLU A 68 -6.96 -7.36 7.39
C GLU A 68 -7.82 -6.80 6.26
N TYR A 69 -8.69 -7.64 5.69
CA TYR A 69 -9.53 -7.18 4.60
C TYR A 69 -10.57 -6.16 5.04
N ALA A 70 -11.03 -6.24 6.28
CA ALA A 70 -11.91 -5.21 6.85
C ALA A 70 -11.20 -3.84 6.88
N ILE A 71 -9.89 -3.83 7.17
CA ILE A 71 -9.11 -2.60 7.14
C ILE A 71 -8.96 -2.09 5.70
N VAL A 72 -8.70 -2.99 4.75
CA VAL A 72 -8.63 -2.61 3.33
C VAL A 72 -9.94 -1.94 2.92
N LEU A 73 -11.08 -2.51 3.29
CA LEU A 73 -12.39 -1.95 2.96
C LEU A 73 -12.61 -0.59 3.63
N ARG A 74 -12.13 -0.41 4.85
CA ARG A 74 -12.21 0.89 5.52
C ARG A 74 -11.48 1.97 4.73
N GLY A 75 -10.28 1.67 4.25
CA GLY A 75 -9.53 2.61 3.41
C GLY A 75 -10.21 2.85 2.07
N ARG A 76 -10.67 1.77 1.43
CA ARG A 76 -11.34 1.84 0.14
C ARG A 76 -12.62 2.70 0.18
N ASN A 77 -13.30 2.67 1.32
CA ASN A 77 -14.59 3.36 1.45
C ASN A 77 -14.48 4.79 1.95
N THR A 78 -13.29 5.38 1.98
CA THR A 78 -13.12 6.77 2.37
C THR A 78 -13.60 7.71 1.27
N HIS A 79 -14.03 8.92 1.69
CA HIS A 79 -14.60 9.92 0.78
C HIS A 79 -13.56 10.94 0.29
N SER A 80 -12.57 10.48 -0.48
CA SER A 80 -11.59 11.40 -1.04
C SER A 80 -11.51 11.31 -2.57
N ALA A 81 -12.56 10.80 -3.18
CA ALA A 81 -12.60 10.53 -4.61
C ALA A 81 -12.45 11.79 -5.49
N SER A 82 -12.81 12.96 -4.95
CA SER A 82 -12.70 14.21 -5.67
C SER A 82 -11.28 14.60 -6.04
N LYS A 83 -10.29 13.95 -5.43
CA LYS A 83 -8.88 14.23 -5.68
C LYS A 83 -8.26 13.33 -6.73
N ALA A 84 -8.98 12.34 -7.19
CA ALA A 84 -8.46 11.37 -8.16
C ALA A 84 -8.66 11.87 -9.59
N LYS A 85 -7.88 12.88 -9.98
CA LYS A 85 -8.05 13.51 -11.31
C LYS A 85 -7.48 12.67 -12.45
N ASN A 86 -6.40 11.94 -12.22
CA ASN A 86 -5.66 11.27 -13.29
C ASN A 86 -5.75 9.75 -13.23
N ALA A 87 -6.31 9.20 -12.16
CA ALA A 87 -6.64 7.79 -12.05
C ALA A 87 -8.13 7.69 -11.86
N ASP A 88 -8.75 6.62 -12.32
CA ASP A 88 -10.17 6.47 -12.04
C ASP A 88 -10.40 6.30 -10.54
N VAL A 89 -11.63 6.58 -10.10
CA VAL A 89 -12.01 6.59 -8.70
C VAL A 89 -11.77 5.22 -8.06
N THR A 90 -12.06 4.15 -8.80
CA THR A 90 -11.90 2.78 -8.30
C THR A 90 -10.42 2.50 -8.00
N THR A 91 -9.53 2.83 -8.93
CA THR A 91 -8.10 2.64 -8.75
C THR A 91 -7.59 3.39 -7.53
N TYR A 92 -8.01 4.65 -7.38
CA TYR A 92 -7.61 5.46 -6.23
C TYR A 92 -8.08 4.84 -4.91
N ARG A 93 -9.34 4.41 -4.87
CA ARG A 93 -9.90 3.80 -3.65
C ARG A 93 -9.20 2.50 -3.29
N MET A 94 -8.87 1.69 -4.29
CA MET A 94 -8.14 0.45 -4.04
C MET A 94 -6.74 0.73 -3.48
N SER A 95 -6.06 1.73 -4.02
CA SER A 95 -4.74 2.10 -3.50
C SER A 95 -4.83 2.59 -2.06
N THR A 96 -5.85 3.39 -1.74
CA THR A 96 -6.07 3.86 -0.37
C THR A 96 -6.34 2.68 0.56
N GLY A 97 -7.07 1.67 0.07
CA GLY A 97 -7.32 0.47 0.87
C GLY A 97 -6.05 -0.29 1.23
N LEU A 98 -5.17 -0.50 0.26
CA LEU A 98 -3.92 -1.20 0.53
C LEU A 98 -3.01 -0.38 1.46
N GLU A 99 -2.92 0.93 1.22
CA GLU A 99 -2.17 1.81 2.11
C GLU A 99 -2.69 1.77 3.54
N ALA A 100 -4.02 1.74 3.70
CA ALA A 100 -4.62 1.65 5.03
C ALA A 100 -4.17 0.37 5.75
N LEU A 101 -4.07 -0.75 5.04
CA LEU A 101 -3.59 -1.98 5.65
C LEU A 101 -2.13 -1.85 6.08
N PHE A 102 -1.26 -1.29 5.25
CA PHE A 102 0.13 -1.05 5.63
C PHE A 102 0.20 -0.21 6.91
N GLY A 103 -0.58 0.87 6.96
CA GLY A 103 -0.59 1.75 8.13
C GLY A 103 -1.09 1.04 9.39
N TRP A 104 -2.15 0.26 9.25
CA TRP A 104 -2.73 -0.47 10.38
C TRP A 104 -1.76 -1.53 10.92
N LEU A 105 -1.13 -2.29 10.03
CA LEU A 105 -0.15 -3.30 10.45
C LEU A 105 1.02 -2.67 11.19
N TYR A 106 1.50 -1.52 10.69
CA TYR A 106 2.59 -0.81 11.34
C TYR A 106 2.19 -0.28 12.72
N LEU A 107 1.04 0.39 12.80
CA LEU A 107 0.58 1.03 14.04
C LEU A 107 0.18 0.00 15.10
N THR A 108 -0.24 -1.17 14.71
CA THR A 108 -0.57 -2.25 15.65
C THR A 108 0.62 -3.16 15.94
N HIS A 109 1.81 -2.80 15.45
CA HIS A 109 3.05 -3.54 15.69
C HIS A 109 3.01 -4.99 15.22
N GLN A 110 2.27 -5.25 14.14
CA GLN A 110 2.20 -6.58 13.53
C GLN A 110 3.33 -6.74 12.51
N GLU A 111 4.55 -6.77 13.01
CA GLU A 111 5.75 -6.76 12.16
C GLU A 111 5.86 -7.98 11.25
N ASP A 112 5.49 -9.16 11.75
CA ASP A 112 5.55 -10.38 10.94
C ASP A 112 4.58 -10.34 9.77
N ARG A 113 3.37 -9.82 9.99
CA ARG A 113 2.39 -9.71 8.91
C ARG A 113 2.78 -8.61 7.91
N LEU A 114 3.33 -7.52 8.41
CA LEU A 114 3.82 -6.45 7.53
C LEU A 114 4.94 -6.98 6.63
N LYS A 115 5.85 -7.75 7.20
CA LYS A 115 6.92 -8.39 6.45
C LYS A 115 6.36 -9.37 5.42
N ALA A 116 5.40 -10.20 5.81
CA ALA A 116 4.77 -11.16 4.91
C ALA A 116 4.06 -10.46 3.74
N LEU A 117 3.37 -9.38 4.03
CA LEU A 117 2.69 -8.58 3.01
C LEU A 117 3.71 -8.02 2.00
N TRP A 118 4.77 -7.42 2.50
CA TRP A 118 5.80 -6.85 1.64
C TRP A 118 6.51 -7.92 0.81
N GLU A 119 6.83 -9.07 1.42
CA GLU A 119 7.44 -10.17 0.68
C GLU A 119 6.53 -10.71 -0.42
N GLU A 120 5.22 -10.78 -0.15
CA GLU A 120 4.27 -11.24 -1.16
C GLU A 120 4.17 -10.25 -2.32
N ILE A 121 4.18 -8.95 -2.02
CA ILE A 121 4.18 -7.91 -3.07
C ILE A 121 5.45 -8.01 -3.90
N GLN A 122 6.60 -8.27 -3.29
CA GLN A 122 7.84 -8.44 -4.03
C GLN A 122 7.80 -9.66 -4.95
N LYS A 123 7.14 -10.74 -4.53
CA LYS A 123 6.94 -11.92 -5.39
C LYS A 123 6.03 -11.61 -6.58
N ILE A 124 5.02 -10.78 -6.38
CA ILE A 124 4.16 -10.34 -7.48
C ILE A 124 4.99 -9.53 -8.47
N GLY A 125 5.90 -8.71 -7.97
CA GLY A 125 6.80 -7.92 -8.80
C GLY A 125 6.25 -6.56 -9.16
N GLU A 126 7.13 -5.69 -9.65
CA GLU A 126 6.76 -4.31 -9.95
C GLU A 126 5.66 -4.23 -11.02
N TYR A 127 4.83 -3.23 -10.88
CA TYR A 127 3.77 -2.95 -11.84
C TYR A 127 4.36 -2.34 -13.10
N GLN A 128 3.94 -2.84 -14.23
CA GLN A 128 4.32 -2.35 -15.54
C GLN A 128 3.07 -1.88 -16.29
#